data_21e0d36cf1f6808a3689c1ef7b58e575
#
_entry.id   21e0d36cf1f6808a3689c1ef7b58e575
#
_cell.length_a   1.000
_cell.length_b   1.000
_cell.length_c   1.000
_cell.angle_alpha   90.00
_cell.angle_beta   90.00
_cell.angle_gamma   90.00
#
_symmetry.space_group_name_H-M   'P 1'
#
loop_
_entity.id
_entity.type
_entity.pdbx_description
1 polymer ?
#
loop_
_entity_poly.entity_id
_entity_poly.type
_entity_poly.pdbx_seq_one_letter_code
_entity_poly.pdbx_strand_id
1 'polypeptide(L)'
;MANTRVPAITLDSRTLPSTNRNLIILEAFDKLQLGGILELPEESDPRALRNEFLQHRPGRFSWEARNLGSGHWTIRIERIDEQSDGATFLSHCAPFSNAKASTVRELAAVATERTYRQGETIFDEGELWPYLALVRNGKVVLTLLSPDGKTHALGERLPLDPLNETGTFDGGGATTRAEALIDCVLIMLPSEAVLHAVRNDAELAIGFLTQASQGRRRSIDTIADLAFAHVLQRVAKFLLSYAAATTGMARGLSGVENLSQAQIAAAAGTVRDMAARALLRLKNAGAVELDRGRVRALDRERLEAFAHNVQAPPV
;
A
#
# COMPACT_ATOMS: atom_id res chain seq x y z
N MET A 1 -21.62 30.48 0.84
CA MET A 1 -22.02 29.58 1.90
C MET A 1 -20.76 29.23 2.69
N ALA A 2 -20.75 29.45 4.00
CA ALA A 2 -19.58 29.33 4.84
C ALA A 2 -19.08 27.89 4.83
N ASN A 3 -17.81 27.71 4.49
CA ASN A 3 -17.10 26.43 4.54
C ASN A 3 -16.90 26.08 6.02
N THR A 4 -17.86 25.37 6.61
CA THR A 4 -17.77 24.89 7.99
C THR A 4 -16.70 23.79 8.00
N ARG A 5 -15.46 24.18 8.31
CA ARG A 5 -14.39 23.18 8.56
C ARG A 5 -14.86 22.29 9.70
N VAL A 6 -15.09 21.02 9.37
CA VAL A 6 -15.33 20.00 10.40
C VAL A 6 -14.06 19.94 11.25
N PRO A 7 -14.17 20.05 12.59
CA PRO A 7 -12.98 20.06 13.44
C PRO A 7 -12.23 18.72 13.33
N ALA A 8 -10.93 18.81 13.10
CA ALA A 8 -10.06 17.64 13.17
C ALA A 8 -9.86 17.27 14.64
N ILE A 9 -10.00 15.99 14.95
CA ILE A 9 -9.69 15.43 16.27
C ILE A 9 -8.26 14.91 16.19
N THR A 10 -7.35 15.49 17.00
CA THR A 10 -5.98 14.97 17.11
C THR A 10 -5.93 13.95 18.24
N LEU A 11 -5.52 12.74 17.94
CA LEU A 11 -5.28 11.67 18.91
C LEU A 11 -3.79 11.33 18.92
N ASP A 12 -3.11 11.60 20.01
CA ASP A 12 -1.69 11.24 20.14
C ASP A 12 -1.55 9.73 20.34
N SER A 13 -1.25 9.02 19.27
CA SER A 13 -1.12 7.57 19.25
C SER A 13 0.00 7.04 20.16
N ARG A 14 1.00 7.88 20.49
CA ARG A 14 2.15 7.54 21.35
C ARG A 14 1.75 7.38 22.81
N THR A 15 0.67 8.04 23.22
CA THR A 15 0.14 7.97 24.60
C THR A 15 -0.76 6.77 24.83
N LEU A 16 -1.13 6.04 23.75
CA LEU A 16 -2.05 4.91 23.84
C LEU A 16 -1.34 3.61 24.26
N PRO A 17 -2.01 2.78 25.07
CA PRO A 17 -1.48 1.45 25.44
C PRO A 17 -1.24 0.60 24.18
N SER A 18 -0.04 0.06 24.01
CA SER A 18 0.33 -0.74 22.82
C SER A 18 -0.59 -1.94 22.59
N THR A 19 -1.19 -2.50 23.64
CA THR A 19 -2.05 -3.68 23.58
C THR A 19 -3.38 -3.43 22.87
N ASN A 20 -3.95 -2.21 22.97
CA ASN A 20 -5.28 -1.86 22.42
C ASN A 20 -5.23 -0.63 21.52
N ARG A 21 -4.04 -0.20 21.10
CA ARG A 21 -3.84 1.03 20.35
C ARG A 21 -4.70 1.13 19.10
N ASN A 22 -4.63 0.13 18.23
CA ASN A 22 -5.36 0.12 16.97
C ASN A 22 -6.88 0.10 17.22
N LEU A 23 -7.34 -0.63 18.23
CA LEU A 23 -8.75 -0.66 18.60
C LEU A 23 -9.26 0.73 19.04
N ILE A 24 -8.49 1.42 19.90
CA ILE A 24 -8.84 2.77 20.36
C ILE A 24 -8.89 3.75 19.19
N ILE A 25 -7.95 3.64 18.24
CA ILE A 25 -7.93 4.49 17.04
C ILE A 25 -9.17 4.20 16.16
N LEU A 26 -9.52 2.93 15.93
CA LEU A 26 -10.71 2.55 15.19
C LEU A 26 -12.00 3.02 15.87
N GLU A 27 -12.10 2.91 17.20
CA GLU A 27 -13.24 3.42 17.97
C GLU A 27 -13.35 4.96 17.92
N ALA A 28 -12.21 5.66 17.97
CA ALA A 28 -12.18 7.10 17.82
C ALA A 28 -12.66 7.53 16.42
N PHE A 29 -12.23 6.81 15.39
CA PHE A 29 -12.70 7.01 14.02
C PHE A 29 -14.20 6.76 13.87
N ASP A 30 -14.74 5.71 14.48
CA ASP A 30 -16.17 5.39 14.39
C ASP A 30 -17.08 6.46 15.02
N LYS A 31 -16.54 7.24 15.95
CA LYS A 31 -17.25 8.36 16.60
C LYS A 31 -17.25 9.64 15.76
N LEU A 32 -16.44 9.72 14.70
CA LEU A 32 -16.44 10.87 13.80
C LEU A 32 -17.79 10.95 13.07
N GLN A 33 -18.21 12.17 12.76
CA GLN A 33 -19.26 12.38 11.76
C GLN A 33 -18.70 12.24 10.35
N LEU A 34 -19.54 12.08 9.34
CA LEU A 34 -19.12 12.11 7.95
C LEU A 34 -18.36 13.40 7.64
N GLY A 35 -17.21 13.29 6.97
CA GLY A 35 -16.29 14.40 6.75
C GLY A 35 -15.41 14.75 7.96
N GLY A 36 -15.63 14.10 9.12
CA GLY A 36 -14.78 14.24 10.30
C GLY A 36 -13.39 13.68 10.08
N ILE A 37 -12.38 14.33 10.65
CA ILE A 37 -10.98 14.01 10.44
C ILE A 37 -10.34 13.59 11.76
N LEU A 38 -9.60 12.48 11.73
CA LEU A 38 -8.73 12.03 12.79
C LEU A 38 -7.28 12.27 12.38
N GLU A 39 -6.54 13.06 13.15
CA GLU A 39 -5.10 13.28 12.94
C GLU A 39 -4.30 12.50 13.99
N LEU A 40 -3.32 11.73 13.53
CA LEU A 40 -2.47 10.89 14.36
C LEU A 40 -0.99 11.23 14.10
N PRO A 41 -0.29 11.83 15.07
CA PRO A 41 1.17 11.79 15.10
C PRO A 41 1.64 10.37 15.35
N GLU A 42 2.60 9.87 14.55
CA GLU A 42 3.05 8.50 14.58
C GLU A 42 4.57 8.41 14.45
N GLU A 43 5.22 7.51 15.19
CA GLU A 43 6.67 7.27 15.17
C GLU A 43 7.06 6.00 14.40
N SER A 44 6.07 5.27 13.87
CA SER A 44 6.27 4.05 13.11
C SER A 44 5.64 4.14 11.72
N ASP A 45 6.04 3.24 10.83
CA ASP A 45 5.46 3.14 9.49
C ASP A 45 3.93 2.92 9.58
N PRO A 46 3.13 3.81 9.00
CA PRO A 46 1.67 3.77 9.13
C PRO A 46 1.00 2.63 8.37
N ARG A 47 1.73 1.82 7.60
CA ARG A 47 1.16 0.74 6.78
C ARG A 47 0.40 -0.30 7.60
N ALA A 48 0.89 -0.64 8.78
CA ALA A 48 0.22 -1.60 9.67
C ALA A 48 -1.17 -1.08 10.09
N LEU A 49 -1.24 0.16 10.54
CA LEU A 49 -2.50 0.80 10.94
C LEU A 49 -3.45 0.95 9.73
N ARG A 50 -2.92 1.33 8.55
CA ARG A 50 -3.73 1.40 7.33
C ARG A 50 -4.36 0.05 6.99
N ASN A 51 -3.63 -1.06 7.13
CA ASN A 51 -4.14 -2.41 6.89
C ASN A 51 -5.29 -2.77 7.85
N GLU A 52 -5.19 -2.40 9.13
CA GLU A 52 -6.29 -2.56 10.09
C GLU A 52 -7.55 -1.80 9.65
N PHE A 53 -7.39 -0.54 9.21
CA PHE A 53 -8.51 0.23 8.68
C PHE A 53 -9.13 -0.42 7.43
N LEU A 54 -8.31 -0.94 6.52
CA LEU A 54 -8.78 -1.63 5.32
C LEU A 54 -9.51 -2.94 5.64
N GLN A 55 -9.09 -3.64 6.68
CA GLN A 55 -9.73 -4.88 7.12
C GLN A 55 -11.05 -4.63 7.85
N HIS A 56 -11.10 -3.60 8.69
CA HIS A 56 -12.24 -3.37 9.59
C HIS A 56 -13.20 -2.26 9.15
N ARG A 57 -12.77 -1.36 8.26
CA ARG A 57 -13.55 -0.20 7.77
C ARG A 57 -13.37 0.02 6.26
N PRO A 58 -13.49 -1.04 5.42
CA PRO A 58 -13.26 -0.91 3.98
C PRO A 58 -14.20 0.14 3.39
N GLY A 59 -13.66 1.01 2.51
CA GLY A 59 -14.43 2.02 1.80
C GLY A 59 -15.00 3.18 2.64
N ARG A 60 -14.77 3.20 3.96
CA ARG A 60 -15.37 4.19 4.89
C ARG A 60 -14.41 5.30 5.31
N PHE A 61 -13.20 5.33 4.80
CA PHE A 61 -12.19 6.32 5.15
C PHE A 61 -11.34 6.73 3.96
N SER A 62 -10.85 7.96 3.96
CA SER A 62 -9.70 8.39 3.18
C SER A 62 -8.45 8.41 4.06
N TRP A 63 -7.27 8.23 3.47
CA TRP A 63 -6.03 8.09 4.21
C TRP A 63 -4.91 8.91 3.58
N GLU A 64 -4.36 9.84 4.34
CA GLU A 64 -3.17 10.58 3.96
C GLU A 64 -2.09 10.37 5.03
N ALA A 65 -0.87 9.98 4.63
CA ALA A 65 0.26 9.85 5.53
C ALA A 65 1.43 10.66 4.99
N ARG A 66 1.97 11.57 5.81
CA ARG A 66 3.12 12.41 5.48
C ARG A 66 4.30 12.02 6.36
N ASN A 67 5.42 11.69 5.74
CA ASN A 67 6.68 11.49 6.45
C ASN A 67 7.33 12.85 6.71
N LEU A 68 7.56 13.17 7.97
CA LEU A 68 8.20 14.40 8.42
C LEU A 68 9.73 14.26 8.58
N GLY A 69 10.29 13.10 8.25
CA GLY A 69 11.69 12.76 8.48
C GLY A 69 11.91 12.08 9.83
N SER A 70 13.08 11.41 9.97
CA SER A 70 13.50 10.74 11.22
C SER A 70 12.48 9.70 11.77
N GLY A 71 11.69 9.07 10.88
CA GLY A 71 10.69 8.08 11.29
C GLY A 71 9.38 8.66 11.82
N HIS A 72 9.23 10.00 11.83
CA HIS A 72 8.01 10.65 12.27
C HIS A 72 7.01 10.80 11.12
N TRP A 73 5.76 10.47 11.39
CA TRP A 73 4.66 10.54 10.44
C TRP A 73 3.51 11.37 11.02
N THR A 74 2.79 12.03 10.15
CA THR A 74 1.45 12.54 10.44
C THR A 74 0.47 11.82 9.54
N ILE A 75 -0.49 11.15 10.16
CA ILE A 75 -1.56 10.43 9.47
C ILE A 75 -2.84 11.23 9.60
N ARG A 76 -3.54 11.43 8.51
CA ARG A 76 -4.85 12.06 8.46
C ARG A 76 -5.85 11.06 7.92
N ILE A 77 -6.88 10.74 8.70
CA ILE A 77 -7.93 9.80 8.36
C ILE A 77 -9.26 10.55 8.37
N GLU A 78 -9.91 10.65 7.22
CA GLU A 78 -11.21 11.28 7.10
C GLU A 78 -12.30 10.23 6.98
N ARG A 79 -13.41 10.39 7.70
CA ARG A 79 -14.56 9.50 7.59
C ARG A 79 -15.38 9.85 6.35
N ILE A 80 -15.45 8.92 5.39
CA ILE A 80 -16.22 9.05 4.15
C ILE A 80 -17.43 8.11 4.17
N ASP A 81 -18.43 8.41 3.36
CA ASP A 81 -19.57 7.52 3.17
C ASP A 81 -19.18 6.38 2.20
N GLU A 82 -19.42 5.15 2.60
CA GLU A 82 -19.23 3.97 1.76
C GLU A 82 -20.10 4.03 0.48
N GLN A 83 -21.25 4.68 0.58
CA GLN A 83 -22.20 4.92 -0.52
C GLN A 83 -22.04 6.32 -1.13
N SER A 84 -20.91 7.01 -0.88
CA SER A 84 -20.69 8.34 -1.44
C SER A 84 -20.94 8.34 -2.95
N ASP A 85 -21.51 9.41 -3.48
CA ASP A 85 -21.66 9.55 -4.92
C ASP A 85 -20.28 9.50 -5.61
N GLY A 86 -20.28 9.18 -6.91
CA GLY A 86 -19.03 9.01 -7.66
C GLY A 86 -18.13 10.25 -7.59
N ALA A 87 -18.68 11.45 -7.52
CA ALA A 87 -17.90 12.70 -7.46
C ALA A 87 -17.21 12.84 -6.10
N THR A 88 -17.91 12.56 -5.01
CA THR A 88 -17.33 12.57 -3.66
C THR A 88 -16.24 11.52 -3.55
N PHE A 89 -16.46 10.30 -4.03
CA PHE A 89 -15.45 9.24 -4.04
C PHE A 89 -14.20 9.68 -4.81
N LEU A 90 -14.35 10.20 -6.05
CA LEU A 90 -13.22 10.66 -6.86
C LEU A 90 -12.42 11.75 -6.15
N SER A 91 -13.07 12.71 -5.49
CA SER A 91 -12.37 13.79 -4.78
C SER A 91 -11.46 13.31 -3.63
N HIS A 92 -11.71 12.11 -3.09
CA HIS A 92 -10.85 11.50 -2.07
C HIS A 92 -9.67 10.71 -2.66
N CYS A 93 -9.69 10.41 -3.96
CA CYS A 93 -8.56 9.75 -4.62
C CYS A 93 -7.45 10.77 -4.89
N ALA A 94 -6.22 10.44 -4.51
CA ALA A 94 -5.09 11.38 -4.53
C ALA A 94 -4.91 12.18 -5.83
N PRO A 95 -5.03 11.61 -7.05
CA PRO A 95 -4.88 12.39 -8.27
C PRO A 95 -5.97 13.46 -8.47
N PHE A 96 -7.18 13.25 -7.90
CA PHE A 96 -8.35 14.09 -8.10
C PHE A 96 -8.59 15.09 -6.96
N SER A 97 -7.85 15.00 -5.86
CA SER A 97 -8.11 15.74 -4.61
C SER A 97 -8.07 17.27 -4.75
N ASN A 98 -7.29 17.78 -5.70
CA ASN A 98 -7.18 19.21 -5.99
C ASN A 98 -7.82 19.61 -7.33
N ALA A 99 -8.43 18.67 -8.04
CA ALA A 99 -9.09 18.94 -9.32
C ALA A 99 -10.31 19.86 -9.13
N LYS A 100 -10.69 20.57 -10.19
CA LYS A 100 -11.90 21.40 -10.17
C LYS A 100 -13.14 20.53 -9.92
N ALA A 101 -14.05 21.01 -9.09
CA ALA A 101 -15.29 20.31 -8.77
C ALA A 101 -16.16 20.00 -10.03
N SER A 102 -16.08 20.85 -11.09
CA SER A 102 -16.72 20.58 -12.38
C SER A 102 -16.11 19.36 -13.05
N THR A 103 -14.77 19.30 -13.14
CA THR A 103 -14.03 18.18 -13.75
C THR A 103 -14.33 16.85 -13.05
N VAL A 104 -14.33 16.86 -11.72
CA VAL A 104 -14.66 15.66 -10.92
C VAL A 104 -16.09 15.19 -11.18
N ARG A 105 -17.07 16.11 -11.27
CA ARG A 105 -18.47 15.77 -11.59
C ARG A 105 -18.65 15.25 -13.02
N GLU A 106 -17.95 15.82 -13.99
CA GLU A 106 -17.97 15.34 -15.38
C GLU A 106 -17.44 13.92 -15.49
N LEU A 107 -16.31 13.62 -14.82
CA LEU A 107 -15.76 12.26 -14.76
C LEU A 107 -16.68 11.29 -14.02
N ALA A 108 -17.27 11.71 -12.92
CA ALA A 108 -18.22 10.90 -12.17
C ALA A 108 -19.47 10.55 -13.00
N ALA A 109 -19.92 11.46 -13.87
CA ALA A 109 -21.10 11.24 -14.72
C ALA A 109 -20.88 10.15 -15.79
N VAL A 110 -19.63 9.89 -16.18
CA VAL A 110 -19.28 8.84 -17.18
C VAL A 110 -18.65 7.60 -16.52
N ALA A 111 -18.47 7.62 -15.21
CA ALA A 111 -17.94 6.51 -14.45
C ALA A 111 -18.96 5.35 -14.39
N THR A 112 -18.46 4.13 -14.41
CA THR A 112 -19.26 2.92 -14.20
C THR A 112 -18.66 2.08 -13.08
N GLU A 113 -19.47 1.34 -12.37
CA GLU A 113 -18.99 0.38 -11.37
C GLU A 113 -18.89 -1.02 -11.96
N ARG A 114 -17.81 -1.74 -11.62
CA ARG A 114 -17.66 -3.17 -11.89
C ARG A 114 -17.24 -3.90 -10.64
N THR A 115 -17.88 -5.06 -10.41
CA THR A 115 -17.55 -5.97 -9.33
C THR A 115 -16.75 -7.14 -9.87
N TYR A 116 -15.71 -7.55 -9.14
CA TYR A 116 -14.88 -8.69 -9.43
C TYR A 116 -14.84 -9.59 -8.20
N ARG A 117 -14.95 -10.90 -8.41
CA ARG A 117 -14.83 -11.90 -7.33
C ARG A 117 -13.37 -12.20 -7.06
N GLN A 118 -13.09 -12.71 -5.88
CA GLN A 118 -11.74 -13.19 -5.52
C GLN A 118 -11.18 -14.13 -6.60
N GLY A 119 -9.93 -13.88 -7.03
CA GLY A 119 -9.22 -14.63 -8.07
C GLY A 119 -9.60 -14.24 -9.51
N GLU A 120 -10.54 -13.31 -9.71
CA GLU A 120 -10.92 -12.86 -11.05
C GLU A 120 -9.90 -11.88 -11.63
N THR A 121 -9.50 -12.11 -12.88
CA THR A 121 -8.60 -11.21 -13.61
C THR A 121 -9.35 -9.96 -14.04
N ILE A 122 -8.77 -8.80 -13.76
CA ILE A 122 -9.29 -7.48 -14.12
C ILE A 122 -8.80 -7.11 -15.51
N PHE A 123 -7.49 -7.26 -15.75
CA PHE A 123 -6.82 -7.16 -17.04
C PHE A 123 -5.49 -7.92 -17.02
N ASP A 124 -5.03 -8.33 -18.20
CA ASP A 124 -3.74 -9.00 -18.37
C ASP A 124 -2.63 -8.01 -18.78
N GLU A 125 -1.37 -8.41 -18.53
CA GLU A 125 -0.19 -7.69 -19.01
C GLU A 125 -0.21 -7.58 -20.54
N GLY A 126 0.05 -6.40 -21.07
CA GLY A 126 0.01 -6.08 -22.50
C GLY A 126 -1.37 -5.83 -23.07
N GLU A 127 -2.45 -6.04 -22.31
CA GLU A 127 -3.81 -5.78 -22.75
C GLU A 127 -4.05 -4.27 -22.95
N LEU A 128 -4.63 -3.89 -24.10
CA LEU A 128 -5.11 -2.53 -24.35
C LEU A 128 -6.42 -2.32 -23.59
N TRP A 129 -6.32 -1.95 -22.33
CA TRP A 129 -7.47 -1.77 -21.47
C TRP A 129 -7.92 -0.30 -21.45
N PRO A 130 -9.12 0.05 -21.97
CA PRO A 130 -9.51 1.43 -22.25
C PRO A 130 -10.04 2.19 -21.04
N TYR A 131 -9.58 1.84 -19.84
CA TYR A 131 -10.05 2.44 -18.59
C TYR A 131 -8.88 2.79 -17.66
N LEU A 132 -9.02 3.90 -16.96
CA LEU A 132 -8.43 4.11 -15.66
C LEU A 132 -9.43 3.58 -14.63
N ALA A 133 -9.03 2.71 -13.73
CA ALA A 133 -9.92 2.30 -12.65
C ALA A 133 -9.41 2.77 -11.29
N LEU A 134 -10.32 2.88 -10.33
CA LEU A 134 -10.05 3.20 -8.95
C LEU A 134 -10.67 2.12 -8.07
N VAL A 135 -9.91 1.59 -7.14
CA VAL A 135 -10.45 0.60 -6.20
C VAL A 135 -11.40 1.30 -5.25
N ARG A 136 -12.70 1.01 -5.34
CA ARG A 136 -13.71 1.52 -4.40
C ARG A 136 -13.73 0.70 -3.12
N ASN A 137 -13.72 -0.61 -3.28
CA ASN A 137 -13.70 -1.57 -2.17
C ASN A 137 -12.92 -2.81 -2.57
N GLY A 138 -12.37 -3.55 -1.58
CA GLY A 138 -11.62 -4.75 -1.82
C GLY A 138 -10.11 -4.52 -1.95
N LYS A 139 -9.43 -5.44 -2.63
CA LYS A 139 -7.99 -5.45 -2.79
C LYS A 139 -7.60 -6.10 -4.11
N VAL A 140 -6.73 -5.45 -4.87
CA VAL A 140 -6.21 -5.94 -6.15
C VAL A 140 -4.71 -6.19 -6.02
N VAL A 141 -4.21 -7.30 -6.53
CA VAL A 141 -2.78 -7.59 -6.65
C VAL A 141 -2.31 -7.33 -8.08
N LEU A 142 -1.17 -6.65 -8.20
CA LEU A 142 -0.48 -6.46 -9.48
C LEU A 142 0.66 -7.46 -9.59
N THR A 143 0.71 -8.18 -10.71
CA THR A 143 1.71 -9.22 -10.95
C THR A 143 2.36 -9.08 -12.32
N LEU A 144 3.60 -9.57 -12.42
CA LEU A 144 4.31 -9.82 -13.67
C LEU A 144 4.46 -11.31 -13.87
N LEU A 145 4.32 -11.75 -15.11
CA LEU A 145 4.59 -13.12 -15.50
C LEU A 145 5.98 -13.18 -16.14
N SER A 146 6.88 -13.96 -15.55
CA SER A 146 8.19 -14.18 -16.16
C SER A 146 8.10 -15.15 -17.35
N PRO A 147 9.06 -15.14 -18.29
CA PRO A 147 9.06 -16.02 -19.46
C PRO A 147 9.03 -17.52 -19.12
N ASP A 148 9.50 -17.91 -17.93
CA ASP A 148 9.46 -19.27 -17.41
C ASP A 148 8.18 -19.59 -16.62
N GLY A 149 7.15 -18.72 -16.72
CA GLY A 149 5.82 -18.95 -16.14
C GLY A 149 5.70 -18.65 -14.64
N LYS A 150 6.71 -18.03 -14.02
CA LYS A 150 6.64 -17.64 -12.60
C LYS A 150 5.97 -16.29 -12.44
N THR A 151 5.06 -16.20 -11.48
CA THR A 151 4.38 -14.96 -11.14
C THR A 151 5.17 -14.22 -10.06
N HIS A 152 5.41 -12.92 -10.27
CA HIS A 152 6.03 -12.03 -9.30
C HIS A 152 5.05 -10.92 -8.92
N ALA A 153 4.70 -10.85 -7.63
CA ALA A 153 3.82 -9.78 -7.13
C ALA A 153 4.62 -8.48 -6.99
N LEU A 154 4.16 -7.42 -7.67
CA LEU A 154 4.75 -6.07 -7.59
C LEU A 154 4.16 -5.24 -6.45
N GLY A 155 2.96 -5.59 -6.00
CA GLY A 155 2.28 -4.89 -4.92
C GLY A 155 0.78 -5.01 -4.99
N GLU A 156 0.13 -4.46 -3.97
CA GLU A 156 -1.31 -4.43 -3.85
C GLU A 156 -1.85 -3.03 -4.16
N ARG A 157 -3.09 -2.98 -4.62
CA ARG A 157 -3.89 -1.77 -4.75
C ARG A 157 -5.07 -1.86 -3.80
N LEU A 158 -5.25 -0.82 -3.04
CA LEU A 158 -6.19 -0.69 -1.94
C LEU A 158 -7.25 0.36 -2.30
N PRO A 159 -8.35 0.48 -1.55
CA PRO A 159 -9.33 1.53 -1.79
C PRO A 159 -8.69 2.91 -1.98
N LEU A 160 -9.17 3.65 -2.98
CA LEU A 160 -8.69 4.92 -3.51
C LEU A 160 -7.42 4.84 -4.39
N ASP A 161 -6.78 3.68 -4.49
CA ASP A 161 -5.63 3.51 -5.37
C ASP A 161 -6.09 3.33 -6.84
N PRO A 162 -5.39 3.94 -7.81
CA PRO A 162 -5.68 3.75 -9.22
C PRO A 162 -5.03 2.50 -9.81
N LEU A 163 -5.60 2.07 -10.94
CA LEU A 163 -5.15 0.97 -11.78
C LEU A 163 -5.02 1.44 -13.23
N ASN A 164 -4.01 0.97 -13.94
CA ASN A 164 -3.75 1.22 -15.36
C ASN A 164 -3.48 2.70 -15.71
N GLU A 165 -2.84 3.45 -14.82
CA GLU A 165 -2.45 4.83 -15.09
C GLU A 165 -1.51 4.90 -16.30
N THR A 166 -0.53 3.99 -16.38
CA THR A 166 0.47 3.98 -17.46
C THR A 166 -0.22 3.81 -18.82
N GLY A 167 -1.00 2.74 -19.00
CA GLY A 167 -1.71 2.49 -20.26
C GLY A 167 -2.69 3.60 -20.63
N THR A 168 -3.33 4.24 -19.63
CA THR A 168 -4.22 5.38 -19.86
C THR A 168 -3.47 6.59 -20.44
N PHE A 169 -2.26 6.90 -19.97
CA PHE A 169 -1.53 8.11 -20.36
C PHE A 169 -0.61 7.94 -21.56
N ASP A 170 0.00 6.76 -21.74
CA ASP A 170 0.90 6.51 -22.87
C ASP A 170 0.25 5.79 -24.04
N GLY A 171 -0.99 5.32 -23.89
CA GLY A 171 -1.72 4.58 -24.90
C GLY A 171 -1.20 3.16 -25.14
N GLY A 172 -0.28 2.69 -24.29
CA GLY A 172 0.26 1.33 -24.34
C GLY A 172 -0.65 0.30 -23.66
N GLY A 173 -0.27 -0.96 -23.76
CA GLY A 173 -0.92 -2.02 -22.98
C GLY A 173 -0.61 -1.92 -21.48
N ALA A 174 -1.44 -2.57 -20.67
CA ALA A 174 -1.23 -2.65 -19.24
C ALA A 174 0.16 -3.23 -18.92
N THR A 175 0.89 -2.58 -18.01
CA THR A 175 2.28 -2.97 -17.68
C THR A 175 2.35 -4.17 -16.74
N THR A 176 1.20 -4.62 -16.23
CA THR A 176 1.08 -5.72 -15.26
C THR A 176 -0.24 -6.42 -15.47
N ARG A 177 -0.35 -7.65 -15.00
CA ARG A 177 -1.64 -8.29 -14.76
C ARG A 177 -2.22 -7.75 -13.45
N ALA A 178 -3.53 -7.52 -13.42
CA ALA A 178 -4.29 -7.17 -12.23
C ALA A 178 -5.31 -8.25 -11.90
N GLU A 179 -5.37 -8.69 -10.65
CA GLU A 179 -6.28 -9.72 -10.17
C GLU A 179 -6.90 -9.32 -8.83
N ALA A 180 -8.17 -9.61 -8.64
CA ALA A 180 -8.88 -9.38 -7.38
C ALA A 180 -8.37 -10.34 -6.29
N LEU A 181 -7.67 -9.83 -5.29
CA LEU A 181 -7.16 -10.63 -4.17
C LEU A 181 -8.27 -11.06 -3.20
N ILE A 182 -9.30 -10.25 -3.09
CA ILE A 182 -10.60 -10.51 -2.45
C ILE A 182 -11.67 -9.89 -3.35
N ASP A 183 -12.95 -10.17 -3.09
CA ASP A 183 -14.04 -9.49 -3.81
C ASP A 183 -13.85 -7.99 -3.79
N CYS A 184 -13.91 -7.35 -4.95
CA CYS A 184 -13.68 -5.92 -5.07
C CYS A 184 -14.69 -5.22 -6.00
N VAL A 185 -14.85 -3.92 -5.74
CA VAL A 185 -15.63 -3.01 -6.58
C VAL A 185 -14.68 -1.95 -7.13
N LEU A 186 -14.68 -1.77 -8.44
CA LEU A 186 -13.88 -0.77 -9.14
C LEU A 186 -14.77 0.30 -9.75
N ILE A 187 -14.34 1.55 -9.66
CA ILE A 187 -14.87 2.67 -10.44
C ILE A 187 -14.08 2.75 -11.73
N MET A 188 -14.75 2.56 -12.84
CA MET A 188 -14.17 2.53 -14.18
C MET A 188 -14.37 3.88 -14.87
N LEU A 189 -13.29 4.57 -15.21
CA LEU A 189 -13.28 5.81 -15.95
C LEU A 189 -12.75 5.54 -17.36
N PRO A 190 -13.50 5.86 -18.45
CA PRO A 190 -12.96 5.75 -19.79
C PRO A 190 -11.66 6.56 -19.94
N SER A 191 -10.59 5.95 -20.46
CA SER A 191 -9.27 6.59 -20.60
C SER A 191 -9.36 7.91 -21.40
N GLU A 192 -10.17 7.95 -22.44
CA GLU A 192 -10.38 9.18 -23.25
C GLU A 192 -10.98 10.33 -22.42
N ALA A 193 -11.94 10.02 -21.54
CA ALA A 193 -12.54 11.02 -20.65
C ALA A 193 -11.52 11.57 -19.65
N VAL A 194 -10.67 10.69 -19.09
CA VAL A 194 -9.58 11.09 -18.20
C VAL A 194 -8.56 11.96 -18.92
N LEU A 195 -8.14 11.57 -20.14
CA LEU A 195 -7.21 12.35 -20.95
C LEU A 195 -7.79 13.72 -21.34
N HIS A 196 -9.08 13.79 -21.64
CA HIS A 196 -9.76 15.06 -21.89
C HIS A 196 -9.75 15.95 -20.64
N ALA A 197 -10.09 15.39 -19.50
CA ALA A 197 -10.12 16.11 -18.22
C ALA A 197 -8.73 16.66 -17.84
N VAL A 198 -7.68 15.85 -17.97
CA VAL A 198 -6.29 16.25 -17.67
C VAL A 198 -5.80 17.37 -18.57
N ARG A 199 -6.22 17.42 -19.85
CA ARG A 199 -5.87 18.54 -20.76
C ARG A 199 -6.53 19.87 -20.38
N ASN A 200 -7.66 19.83 -19.66
CA ASN A 200 -8.46 21.01 -19.32
C ASN A 200 -8.39 21.41 -17.83
N ASP A 201 -7.72 20.60 -17.00
CA ASP A 201 -7.58 20.84 -15.58
C ASP A 201 -6.12 20.63 -15.14
N ALA A 202 -5.41 21.73 -14.94
CA ALA A 202 -4.00 21.71 -14.57
C ALA A 202 -3.75 21.06 -13.19
N GLU A 203 -4.67 21.24 -12.23
CA GLU A 203 -4.54 20.65 -10.91
C GLU A 203 -4.69 19.12 -10.97
N LEU A 204 -5.60 18.61 -11.80
CA LEU A 204 -5.72 17.18 -12.06
C LEU A 204 -4.45 16.64 -12.73
N ALA A 205 -3.90 17.35 -13.71
CA ALA A 205 -2.64 16.97 -14.37
C ALA A 205 -1.47 16.89 -13.34
N ILE A 206 -1.36 17.88 -12.47
CA ILE A 206 -0.35 17.91 -11.40
C ILE A 206 -0.57 16.75 -10.43
N GLY A 207 -1.81 16.41 -10.10
CA GLY A 207 -2.14 15.26 -9.25
C GLY A 207 -1.58 13.95 -9.81
N PHE A 208 -1.85 13.66 -11.09
CA PHE A 208 -1.31 12.45 -11.74
C PHE A 208 0.21 12.50 -11.91
N LEU A 209 0.80 13.65 -12.24
CA LEU A 209 2.25 13.81 -12.34
C LEU A 209 2.94 13.58 -10.99
N THR A 210 2.36 14.09 -9.92
CA THR A 210 2.85 13.87 -8.55
C THR A 210 2.84 12.39 -8.20
N GLN A 211 1.74 11.70 -8.47
CA GLN A 211 1.61 10.26 -8.23
C GLN A 211 2.61 9.45 -9.07
N ALA A 212 2.75 9.75 -10.37
CA ALA A 212 3.72 9.11 -11.24
C ALA A 212 5.17 9.32 -10.74
N SER A 213 5.48 10.54 -10.27
CA SER A 213 6.80 10.86 -9.70
C SER A 213 7.08 10.08 -8.42
N GLN A 214 6.08 9.91 -7.55
CA GLN A 214 6.18 9.09 -6.34
C GLN A 214 6.34 7.60 -6.68
N GLY A 215 5.59 7.11 -7.67
CA GLY A 215 5.72 5.75 -8.20
C GLY A 215 7.13 5.48 -8.73
N ARG A 216 7.66 6.41 -9.52
CA ARG A 216 9.04 6.32 -10.03
C ARG A 216 10.09 6.29 -8.93
N ARG A 217 9.96 7.09 -7.87
CA ARG A 217 10.88 7.03 -6.71
C ARG A 217 10.85 5.64 -6.08
N ARG A 218 9.66 5.08 -5.81
CA ARG A 218 9.53 3.72 -5.26
C ARG A 218 10.17 2.66 -6.17
N SER A 219 10.02 2.79 -7.49
CA SER A 219 10.66 1.89 -8.44
C SER A 219 12.18 1.99 -8.40
N ILE A 220 12.73 3.21 -8.30
CA ILE A 220 14.19 3.42 -8.16
C ILE A 220 14.71 2.78 -6.87
N ASP A 221 14.00 2.95 -5.75
CA ASP A 221 14.38 2.35 -4.47
C ASP A 221 14.36 0.82 -4.57
N THR A 222 13.33 0.25 -5.23
CA THR A 222 13.25 -1.20 -5.48
C THR A 222 14.40 -1.69 -6.36
N ILE A 223 14.72 -0.97 -7.44
CA ILE A 223 15.85 -1.29 -8.33
C ILE A 223 17.18 -1.19 -7.56
N ALA A 224 17.36 -0.16 -6.75
CA ALA A 224 18.54 -0.01 -5.92
C ALA A 224 18.68 -1.18 -4.93
N ASP A 225 17.59 -1.56 -4.26
CA ASP A 225 17.59 -2.72 -3.37
C ASP A 225 17.92 -4.03 -4.09
N LEU A 226 17.39 -4.22 -5.30
CA LEU A 226 17.70 -5.41 -6.12
C LEU A 226 19.14 -5.41 -6.65
N ALA A 227 19.64 -4.24 -7.07
CA ALA A 227 20.96 -4.12 -7.69
C ALA A 227 22.12 -4.13 -6.67
N PHE A 228 21.95 -3.48 -5.52
CA PHE A 228 23.03 -3.23 -4.57
C PHE A 228 22.94 -4.00 -3.27
N ALA A 229 21.74 -4.43 -2.86
CA ALA A 229 21.59 -5.20 -1.65
C ALA A 229 21.88 -6.69 -1.89
N HIS A 230 22.78 -7.27 -1.09
CA HIS A 230 22.93 -8.72 -1.06
C HIS A 230 21.64 -9.40 -0.61
N VAL A 231 21.43 -10.65 -1.04
CA VAL A 231 20.24 -11.44 -0.65
C VAL A 231 20.01 -11.41 0.87
N LEU A 232 21.09 -11.43 1.65
CA LEU A 232 21.02 -11.34 3.11
C LEU A 232 20.36 -10.06 3.59
N GLN A 233 20.73 -8.90 3.00
CA GLN A 233 20.15 -7.60 3.34
C GLN A 233 18.68 -7.51 2.96
N ARG A 234 18.31 -8.02 1.76
CA ARG A 234 16.90 -8.04 1.31
C ARG A 234 16.04 -8.90 2.22
N VAL A 235 16.54 -10.07 2.62
CA VAL A 235 15.84 -10.94 3.59
C VAL A 235 15.69 -10.25 4.95
N ALA A 236 16.75 -9.61 5.46
CA ALA A 236 16.69 -8.86 6.72
C ALA A 236 15.70 -7.68 6.65
N LYS A 237 15.74 -6.88 5.60
CA LYS A 237 14.78 -5.77 5.35
C LYS A 237 13.34 -6.28 5.30
N PHE A 238 13.10 -7.37 4.58
CA PHE A 238 11.77 -7.98 4.51
C PHE A 238 11.27 -8.42 5.88
N LEU A 239 12.10 -9.14 6.66
CA LEU A 239 11.72 -9.60 8.00
C LEU A 239 11.40 -8.44 8.94
N LEU A 240 12.18 -7.35 8.89
CA LEU A 240 11.92 -6.14 9.67
C LEU A 240 10.59 -5.48 9.26
N SER A 241 10.36 -5.31 7.97
CA SER A 241 9.13 -4.68 7.48
C SER A 241 7.89 -5.54 7.79
N TYR A 242 8.02 -6.87 7.69
CA TYR A 242 6.95 -7.79 8.01
C TYR A 242 6.65 -7.81 9.52
N ALA A 243 7.68 -7.82 10.37
CA ALA A 243 7.53 -7.71 11.81
C ALA A 243 6.85 -6.38 12.20
N ALA A 244 7.26 -5.26 11.61
CA ALA A 244 6.63 -3.96 11.85
C ALA A 244 5.14 -3.95 11.45
N ALA A 245 4.78 -4.63 10.34
CA ALA A 245 3.41 -4.74 9.88
C ALA A 245 2.52 -5.66 10.75
N THR A 246 3.11 -6.59 11.48
CA THR A 246 2.38 -7.59 12.30
C THR A 246 2.41 -7.30 13.79
N THR A 247 3.31 -6.43 14.28
CA THR A 247 3.48 -6.12 15.71
C THR A 247 2.30 -5.35 16.32
N GLY A 248 1.29 -4.94 15.54
CA GLY A 248 0.03 -4.39 16.05
C GLY A 248 -0.87 -5.39 16.77
N MET A 249 -0.61 -6.70 16.69
CA MET A 249 -1.56 -7.74 17.14
C MET A 249 -1.19 -8.50 18.42
N ALA A 250 0.01 -8.48 18.92
CA ALA A 250 0.33 -9.08 20.26
C ALA A 250 1.77 -8.77 20.70
N ARG A 251 2.01 -8.78 21.99
CA ARG A 251 3.35 -8.83 22.57
C ARG A 251 4.09 -10.06 22.04
N GLY A 252 5.13 -9.84 21.25
CA GLY A 252 6.03 -10.88 20.75
C GLY A 252 5.66 -11.34 19.35
N LEU A 253 6.49 -11.08 18.42
CA LEU A 253 6.93 -11.79 17.21
C LEU A 253 5.99 -12.80 16.49
N SER A 254 4.73 -12.89 16.85
CA SER A 254 3.79 -13.96 16.43
C SER A 254 3.35 -13.93 14.97
N GLY A 255 3.63 -12.88 14.21
CA GLY A 255 3.25 -12.82 12.80
C GLY A 255 4.25 -13.49 11.85
N VAL A 256 5.52 -13.58 12.25
CA VAL A 256 6.60 -14.12 11.41
C VAL A 256 6.62 -15.66 11.39
N GLU A 257 6.02 -16.28 12.40
CA GLU A 257 6.03 -17.75 12.61
C GLU A 257 5.40 -18.55 11.47
N ASN A 258 4.59 -17.92 10.62
CA ASN A 258 3.88 -18.57 9.54
C ASN A 258 4.55 -18.44 8.16
N LEU A 259 5.63 -17.64 8.04
CA LEU A 259 6.29 -17.44 6.76
C LEU A 259 7.12 -18.67 6.38
N SER A 260 6.79 -19.24 5.22
CA SER A 260 7.61 -20.26 4.58
C SER A 260 8.84 -19.63 3.91
N GLN A 261 9.91 -20.42 3.75
CA GLN A 261 11.10 -19.99 2.99
C GLN A 261 10.77 -19.55 1.55
N ALA A 262 9.75 -20.16 0.94
CA ALA A 262 9.30 -19.78 -0.40
C ALA A 262 8.67 -18.39 -0.42
N GLN A 263 7.84 -18.03 0.57
CA GLN A 263 7.27 -16.70 0.70
C GLN A 263 8.33 -15.64 0.98
N ILE A 264 9.30 -15.97 1.86
CA ILE A 264 10.44 -15.08 2.14
C ILE A 264 11.29 -14.88 0.88
N ALA A 265 11.54 -15.94 0.11
CA ALA A 265 12.27 -15.86 -1.14
C ALA A 265 11.58 -14.98 -2.18
N ALA A 266 10.27 -15.18 -2.37
CA ALA A 266 9.46 -14.36 -3.29
C ALA A 266 9.48 -12.89 -2.90
N ALA A 267 9.27 -12.58 -1.60
CA ALA A 267 9.26 -11.21 -1.10
C ALA A 267 10.64 -10.53 -1.14
N ALA A 268 11.73 -11.29 -0.95
CA ALA A 268 13.09 -10.79 -1.05
C ALA A 268 13.64 -10.77 -2.50
N GLY A 269 12.85 -11.13 -3.50
CA GLY A 269 13.26 -11.18 -4.91
C GLY A 269 14.40 -12.16 -5.16
N THR A 270 14.33 -13.38 -4.59
CA THR A 270 15.38 -14.38 -4.70
C THR A 270 14.80 -15.81 -4.81
N VAL A 271 15.64 -16.80 -5.05
CA VAL A 271 15.24 -18.20 -5.06
C VAL A 271 15.28 -18.81 -3.65
N ARG A 272 14.49 -19.87 -3.44
CA ARG A 272 14.32 -20.53 -2.13
C ARG A 272 15.64 -20.90 -1.46
N ASP A 273 16.59 -21.47 -2.22
CA ASP A 273 17.89 -21.91 -1.68
C ASP A 273 18.74 -20.74 -1.16
N MET A 274 18.69 -19.59 -1.86
CA MET A 274 19.40 -18.39 -1.44
C MET A 274 18.77 -17.75 -0.21
N ALA A 275 17.43 -17.75 -0.14
CA ALA A 275 16.72 -17.30 1.06
C ALA A 275 17.02 -18.21 2.26
N ALA A 276 17.06 -19.54 2.06
CA ALA A 276 17.41 -20.49 3.10
C ALA A 276 18.83 -20.28 3.64
N ARG A 277 19.81 -20.02 2.76
CA ARG A 277 21.19 -19.67 3.15
C ARG A 277 21.27 -18.36 3.90
N ALA A 278 20.53 -17.33 3.45
CA ALA A 278 20.45 -16.05 4.15
C ALA A 278 19.85 -16.20 5.55
N LEU A 279 18.76 -16.96 5.69
CA LEU A 279 18.16 -17.25 6.99
C LEU A 279 19.09 -18.02 7.92
N LEU A 280 19.86 -18.96 7.38
CA LEU A 280 20.87 -19.70 8.19
C LEU A 280 21.98 -18.76 8.69
N ARG A 281 22.45 -17.82 7.86
CA ARG A 281 23.43 -16.80 8.28
C ARG A 281 22.85 -15.87 9.35
N LEU A 282 21.60 -15.41 9.20
CA LEU A 282 20.92 -14.59 10.21
C LEU A 282 20.73 -15.36 11.51
N LYS A 283 20.42 -16.67 11.45
CA LYS A 283 20.34 -17.56 12.62
C LYS A 283 21.69 -17.67 13.33
N ASN A 284 22.76 -17.94 12.59
CA ASN A 284 24.11 -18.08 13.15
C ASN A 284 24.60 -16.78 13.81
N ALA A 285 24.16 -15.63 13.30
CA ALA A 285 24.43 -14.32 13.89
C ALA A 285 23.46 -13.97 15.04
N GLY A 286 22.52 -14.85 15.39
CA GLY A 286 21.52 -14.61 16.44
C GLY A 286 20.49 -13.55 16.10
N ALA A 287 20.37 -13.16 14.81
CA ALA A 287 19.39 -12.17 14.36
C ALA A 287 17.99 -12.78 14.16
N VAL A 288 17.90 -14.10 13.96
CA VAL A 288 16.64 -14.83 13.88
C VAL A 288 16.76 -16.19 14.58
N GLU A 289 15.65 -16.68 15.09
CA GLU A 289 15.50 -18.09 15.49
C GLU A 289 14.70 -18.85 14.45
N LEU A 290 15.16 -20.04 14.09
CA LEU A 290 14.50 -20.93 13.14
C LEU A 290 14.08 -22.23 13.80
N ASP A 291 12.82 -22.62 13.59
CA ASP A 291 12.30 -23.95 13.91
C ASP A 291 11.70 -24.58 12.65
N ARG A 292 12.19 -25.79 12.29
CA ARG A 292 11.76 -26.53 11.10
C ARG A 292 11.74 -25.68 9.82
N GLY A 293 12.70 -24.76 9.68
CA GLY A 293 12.82 -23.87 8.52
C GLY A 293 11.88 -22.67 8.50
N ARG A 294 11.16 -22.41 9.59
CA ARG A 294 10.32 -21.23 9.77
C ARG A 294 10.95 -20.29 10.78
N VAL A 295 10.75 -19.00 10.61
CA VAL A 295 11.24 -17.98 11.54
C VAL A 295 10.34 -17.99 12.79
N ARG A 296 10.95 -18.14 13.97
CA ARG A 296 10.27 -18.16 15.28
C ARG A 296 10.42 -16.87 16.07
N ALA A 297 11.60 -16.28 16.02
CA ALA A 297 11.91 -15.06 16.73
C ALA A 297 12.87 -14.19 15.93
N LEU A 298 12.82 -12.87 16.18
CA LEU A 298 13.66 -11.87 15.54
C LEU A 298 14.33 -11.01 16.61
N ASP A 299 15.64 -10.80 16.46
CA ASP A 299 16.34 -9.72 17.14
C ASP A 299 16.37 -8.50 16.23
N ARG A 300 15.59 -7.48 16.57
CA ARG A 300 15.40 -6.29 15.74
C ARG A 300 16.70 -5.52 15.53
N GLU A 301 17.48 -5.31 16.58
CA GLU A 301 18.72 -4.54 16.52
C GLU A 301 19.74 -5.21 15.59
N ARG A 302 19.90 -6.53 15.73
CA ARG A 302 20.78 -7.32 14.86
C ARG A 302 20.29 -7.37 13.42
N LEU A 303 18.98 -7.50 13.20
CA LEU A 303 18.40 -7.44 11.84
C LEU A 303 18.61 -6.08 11.19
N GLU A 304 18.45 -4.98 11.93
CA GLU A 304 18.72 -3.63 11.44
C GLU A 304 20.19 -3.47 11.02
N ALA A 305 21.13 -4.04 11.76
CA ALA A 305 22.53 -4.09 11.39
C ALA A 305 22.76 -4.79 10.04
N PHE A 306 22.07 -5.92 9.78
CA PHE A 306 22.15 -6.62 8.49
C PHE A 306 21.39 -5.90 7.37
N ALA A 307 20.31 -5.21 7.67
CA ALA A 307 19.53 -4.48 6.69
C ALA A 307 20.23 -3.22 6.14
N HIS A 308 21.04 -2.56 6.98
CA HIS A 308 21.65 -1.26 6.66
C HIS A 308 23.17 -1.33 6.45
N ASN A 309 23.84 -2.42 6.81
CA ASN A 309 25.30 -2.47 6.79
C ASN A 309 25.84 -3.33 5.64
N VAL A 310 26.76 -2.75 4.87
CA VAL A 310 27.48 -3.40 3.76
C VAL A 310 28.56 -4.37 4.27
N GLN A 311 28.92 -4.31 5.55
CA GLN A 311 29.91 -5.18 6.18
C GLN A 311 29.27 -5.90 7.36
N ALA A 312 28.79 -7.14 7.12
CA ALA A 312 28.50 -8.04 8.22
C ALA A 312 29.79 -8.28 9.03
N PRO A 313 29.74 -8.34 10.38
CA PRO A 313 30.88 -8.75 11.16
C PRO A 313 31.33 -10.15 10.72
N PRO A 314 32.63 -10.44 10.73
CA PRO A 314 33.12 -11.78 10.44
C PRO A 314 32.53 -12.77 11.43
N VAL A 315 32.15 -13.95 10.93
CA VAL A 315 31.64 -15.11 11.69
C VAL A 315 32.73 -15.65 12.59
#